data_a9f6f920b7eebafa2c378ff180342193
#
_entry.id   a9f6f920b7eebafa2c378ff180342193
#
_cell.length_a   1.000
_cell.length_b   1.000
_cell.length_c   1.000
_cell.angle_alpha   90.00
_cell.angle_beta   90.00
_cell.angle_gamma   90.00
#
_symmetry.space_group_name_H-M   'P 1'
#
loop_
_entity.id
_entity.type
_entity.pdbx_description
1 polymer ?
#
loop_
_entity_poly.entity_id
_entity_poly.type
_entity_poly.pdbx_seq_one_letter_code
_entity_poly.pdbx_strand_id
1 'polypeptide(L)'
;GDCLIEADNNGDNATATPCSWPTLANLTLIGNNSTEGKRGIRLRAGTKVNIYNAIVTGKPKCLTTETTQTETSLVGKESKLQYITLARDIDCKEGLYSSARFTEDANHNTINRPFTFSDVYVGTIDGGADLSSDKFFTAAAYQGAVKAGNDWTKGWTKK
;
A
#
# COMPACT_ATOMS: atom_id res chain seq x y z
N GLY A 1 1.59 16.70 -3.71
CA GLY A 1 1.06 16.28 -2.42
C GLY A 1 2.07 15.55 -1.56
N ASP A 2 1.84 15.52 -0.25
CA ASP A 2 2.73 14.88 0.72
C ASP A 2 2.69 13.35 0.57
N CYS A 3 1.51 12.79 0.40
CA CYS A 3 1.27 11.34 0.31
C CYS A 3 0.72 10.93 -1.05
N LEU A 4 0.89 9.65 -1.43
CA LEU A 4 0.19 9.02 -2.54
C LEU A 4 -1.17 8.48 -2.06
N ILE A 5 -1.19 7.90 -0.86
CA ILE A 5 -2.39 7.58 -0.11
C ILE A 5 -2.23 8.14 1.29
N GLU A 6 -3.24 8.81 1.81
CA GLU A 6 -3.40 9.13 3.22
C GLU A 6 -4.71 8.53 3.72
N ALA A 7 -4.62 7.66 4.71
CA ALA A 7 -5.76 6.97 5.28
C ALA A 7 -5.85 7.29 6.77
N ASP A 8 -6.93 7.95 7.14
CA ASP A 8 -7.25 8.38 8.50
C ASP A 8 -8.59 7.78 8.94
N ASN A 9 -8.73 7.52 10.22
CA ASN A 9 -10.04 7.36 10.83
C ASN A 9 -10.54 8.72 11.32
N ASN A 10 -10.07 9.19 12.47
CA ASN A 10 -10.44 10.49 13.01
C ASN A 10 -9.24 11.07 13.76
N GLY A 11 -8.77 12.27 13.32
CA GLY A 11 -7.60 12.92 13.89
C GLY A 11 -7.76 13.35 15.35
N ASP A 12 -8.99 13.65 15.77
CA ASP A 12 -9.30 14.09 17.14
C ASP A 12 -9.65 12.90 18.06
N ASN A 13 -10.07 11.77 17.48
CA ASN A 13 -10.41 10.56 18.22
C ASN A 13 -10.09 9.31 17.39
N ALA A 14 -8.91 8.77 17.56
CA ALA A 14 -8.43 7.59 16.83
C ALA A 14 -9.27 6.30 17.07
N THR A 15 -10.16 6.30 18.08
CA THR A 15 -11.07 5.20 18.38
C THR A 15 -12.51 5.45 17.93
N ALA A 16 -12.76 6.54 17.21
CA ALA A 16 -14.09 6.89 16.72
C ALA A 16 -14.70 5.78 15.85
N THR A 17 -16.01 5.60 15.99
CA THR A 17 -16.81 4.65 15.22
C THR A 17 -17.89 5.37 14.42
N PRO A 18 -18.22 4.90 13.21
CA PRO A 18 -17.64 3.75 12.50
C PRO A 18 -16.18 4.00 12.11
N CYS A 19 -15.34 2.97 12.25
CA CYS A 19 -13.92 3.08 11.90
C CYS A 19 -13.72 3.02 10.38
N SER A 20 -12.83 3.86 9.85
CA SER A 20 -12.34 3.74 8.48
C SER A 20 -11.64 2.39 8.29
N TRP A 21 -12.13 1.56 7.35
CA TRP A 21 -11.57 0.22 7.08
C TRP A 21 -11.72 -0.18 5.61
N PRO A 22 -11.10 0.53 4.67
CA PRO A 22 -11.17 0.20 3.25
C PRO A 22 -10.38 -1.07 2.92
N THR A 23 -10.81 -1.78 1.86
CA THR A 23 -10.04 -2.80 1.18
C THR A 23 -9.63 -2.30 -0.20
N LEU A 24 -8.33 -2.27 -0.46
CA LEU A 24 -7.72 -1.77 -1.69
C LEU A 24 -6.85 -2.87 -2.31
N ALA A 25 -6.91 -3.03 -3.63
CA ALA A 25 -6.15 -4.05 -4.32
C ALA A 25 -5.58 -3.57 -5.65
N ASN A 26 -4.48 -4.20 -6.10
CA ASN A 26 -3.83 -3.99 -7.39
C ASN A 26 -3.49 -2.52 -7.66
N LEU A 27 -2.65 -1.95 -6.78
CA LEU A 27 -2.25 -0.56 -6.83
C LEU A 27 -0.85 -0.40 -7.42
N THR A 28 -0.68 0.59 -8.29
CA THR A 28 0.62 1.13 -8.73
C THR A 28 0.71 2.57 -8.26
N LEU A 29 1.53 2.83 -7.25
CA LEU A 29 1.68 4.13 -6.60
C LEU A 29 3.08 4.69 -6.91
N ILE A 30 3.13 5.76 -7.69
CA ILE A 30 4.36 6.36 -8.18
C ILE A 30 4.46 7.80 -7.71
N GLY A 31 5.45 8.08 -6.86
CA GLY A 31 5.79 9.43 -6.44
C GLY A 31 6.68 10.15 -7.47
N ASN A 32 6.92 11.41 -7.22
CA ASN A 32 7.71 12.29 -8.08
C ASN A 32 9.20 12.38 -7.72
N ASN A 33 9.70 11.47 -6.89
CA ASN A 33 11.08 11.45 -6.36
C ASN A 33 11.48 12.70 -5.55
N SER A 34 10.56 13.59 -5.21
CA SER A 34 10.84 14.73 -4.35
C SER A 34 11.20 14.30 -2.93
N THR A 35 12.17 14.98 -2.33
CA THR A 35 12.53 14.84 -0.92
C THR A 35 11.54 15.56 0.01
N GLU A 36 10.77 16.52 -0.53
CA GLU A 36 9.57 17.06 0.08
C GLU A 36 8.41 16.08 -0.12
N GLY A 37 7.43 16.07 0.75
CA GLY A 37 6.33 15.10 0.63
C GLY A 37 6.84 13.65 0.69
N LYS A 38 7.23 13.22 1.89
CA LYS A 38 8.11 12.07 2.12
C LYS A 38 7.42 10.71 2.07
N ARG A 39 6.10 10.65 1.98
CA ARG A 39 5.32 9.44 2.24
C ARG A 39 4.68 8.86 0.98
N GLY A 40 4.77 7.56 0.82
CA GLY A 40 3.97 6.80 -0.14
C GLY A 40 2.56 6.58 0.42
N ILE A 41 2.39 5.49 1.16
CA ILE A 41 1.18 5.23 1.93
C ILE A 41 1.38 5.76 3.35
N ARG A 42 0.45 6.56 3.83
CA ARG A 42 0.39 7.05 5.20
C ARG A 42 -0.86 6.51 5.88
N LEU A 43 -0.68 5.75 6.96
CA LEU A 43 -1.75 5.19 7.78
C LEU A 43 -1.70 5.83 9.16
N ARG A 44 -2.78 6.49 9.60
CA ARG A 44 -2.79 7.18 10.88
C ARG A 44 -4.18 7.34 11.48
N ALA A 45 -4.25 8.04 12.62
CA ALA A 45 -5.48 8.46 13.28
C ALA A 45 -6.44 7.28 13.57
N GLY A 46 -5.90 6.09 13.83
CA GLY A 46 -6.68 4.90 14.16
C GLY A 46 -7.32 4.19 12.98
N THR A 47 -6.95 4.54 11.72
CA THR A 47 -7.49 3.81 10.56
C THR A 47 -7.16 2.33 10.64
N LYS A 48 -8.10 1.49 10.21
CA LYS A 48 -7.84 0.13 9.75
C LYS A 48 -7.81 0.12 8.23
N VAL A 49 -7.11 -0.85 7.63
CA VAL A 49 -7.00 -0.95 6.18
C VAL A 49 -6.60 -2.35 5.76
N ASN A 50 -7.12 -2.81 4.62
CA ASN A 50 -6.59 -3.96 3.93
C ASN A 50 -6.03 -3.50 2.59
N ILE A 51 -4.73 -3.70 2.36
CA ILE A 51 -4.06 -3.39 1.09
C ILE A 51 -3.42 -4.66 0.57
N TYR A 52 -3.73 -5.00 -0.67
CA TYR A 52 -3.22 -6.16 -1.36
C TYR A 52 -2.64 -5.78 -2.72
N ASN A 53 -1.62 -6.52 -3.15
CA ASN A 53 -1.14 -6.47 -4.52
C ASN A 53 -0.66 -5.09 -4.97
N ALA A 54 0.18 -4.43 -4.17
CA ALA A 54 0.63 -3.07 -4.46
C ALA A 54 2.12 -2.97 -4.81
N ILE A 55 2.45 -2.03 -5.70
CA ILE A 55 3.81 -1.55 -5.96
C ILE A 55 3.85 -0.07 -5.58
N VAL A 56 4.80 0.32 -4.71
CA VAL A 56 4.95 1.70 -4.24
C VAL A 56 6.37 2.18 -4.48
N THR A 57 6.53 3.29 -5.18
CA THR A 57 7.82 3.87 -5.55
C THR A 57 7.81 5.39 -5.58
N GLY A 58 8.98 6.00 -5.73
CA GLY A 58 9.13 7.45 -5.95
C GLY A 58 8.84 8.32 -4.71
N LYS A 59 8.93 7.74 -3.50
CA LYS A 59 8.87 8.47 -2.23
C LYS A 59 9.96 7.99 -1.29
N PRO A 60 10.57 8.88 -0.46
CA PRO A 60 11.64 8.51 0.48
C PRO A 60 11.23 7.43 1.50
N LYS A 61 10.00 7.46 1.95
CA LYS A 61 9.35 6.42 2.75
C LYS A 61 8.11 5.91 2.01
N CYS A 62 8.13 4.65 1.61
CA CYS A 62 7.03 4.08 0.84
C CYS A 62 5.80 3.76 1.70
N LEU A 63 6.00 3.52 3.00
CA LEU A 63 4.92 3.35 3.99
C LEU A 63 5.28 4.08 5.27
N THR A 64 4.34 4.80 5.84
CA THR A 64 4.43 5.32 7.21
C THR A 64 3.20 4.93 8.01
N THR A 65 3.41 4.60 9.28
CA THR A 65 2.34 4.30 10.24
C THR A 65 2.45 5.25 11.41
N GLU A 66 1.34 5.81 11.84
CA GLU A 66 1.26 6.78 12.92
C GLU A 66 0.04 6.47 13.80
N THR A 67 0.12 6.78 15.07
CA THR A 67 -0.84 6.50 16.15
C THR A 67 -0.86 5.04 16.60
N THR A 68 -0.89 4.89 17.91
CA THR A 68 -0.90 3.59 18.60
C THR A 68 -2.02 2.68 18.09
N GLN A 69 -3.22 3.22 17.86
CA GLN A 69 -4.37 2.45 17.41
C GLN A 69 -4.16 1.86 16.00
N THR A 70 -3.58 2.65 15.08
CA THR A 70 -3.25 2.18 13.74
C THR A 70 -2.23 1.04 13.80
N GLU A 71 -1.12 1.22 14.52
CA GLU A 71 -0.10 0.17 14.62
C GLU A 71 -0.59 -1.07 15.37
N THR A 72 -1.43 -0.89 16.41
CA THR A 72 -2.06 -2.02 17.12
C THR A 72 -2.93 -2.86 16.18
N SER A 73 -3.69 -2.23 15.28
CA SER A 73 -4.52 -2.96 14.30
C SER A 73 -3.68 -3.80 13.32
N LEU A 74 -2.50 -3.29 12.93
CA LEU A 74 -1.55 -4.02 12.08
C LEU A 74 -0.90 -5.19 12.82
N VAL A 75 -0.47 -4.98 14.06
CA VAL A 75 0.11 -6.03 14.92
C VAL A 75 -0.93 -7.11 15.23
N GLY A 76 -2.15 -6.72 15.53
CA GLY A 76 -3.28 -7.62 15.81
C GLY A 76 -3.88 -8.30 14.56
N LYS A 77 -3.35 -7.99 13.34
CA LYS A 77 -3.82 -8.53 12.06
C LYS A 77 -5.28 -8.20 11.73
N GLU A 78 -5.86 -7.19 12.37
CA GLU A 78 -7.14 -6.62 11.94
C GLU A 78 -6.95 -5.87 10.61
N SER A 79 -5.92 -5.04 10.51
CA SER A 79 -5.44 -4.49 9.24
C SER A 79 -4.51 -5.48 8.54
N LYS A 80 -4.58 -5.54 7.22
CA LYS A 80 -3.77 -6.46 6.40
C LYS A 80 -3.00 -5.70 5.34
N LEU A 81 -1.70 -5.95 5.29
CA LEU A 81 -0.80 -5.47 4.25
C LEU A 81 -0.12 -6.69 3.64
N GLN A 82 -0.54 -7.11 2.45
CA GLN A 82 -0.07 -8.36 1.85
C GLN A 82 0.25 -8.21 0.36
N TYR A 83 1.28 -8.91 -0.10
CA TYR A 83 1.77 -8.85 -1.49
C TYR A 83 2.08 -7.43 -1.93
N ILE A 84 2.87 -6.72 -1.12
CA ILE A 84 3.24 -5.32 -1.37
C ILE A 84 4.76 -5.24 -1.58
N THR A 85 5.15 -4.66 -2.71
CA THR A 85 6.55 -4.32 -2.99
C THR A 85 6.77 -2.83 -2.80
N LEU A 86 7.66 -2.48 -1.86
CA LEU A 86 8.08 -1.11 -1.58
C LEU A 86 9.48 -0.87 -2.12
N ALA A 87 9.66 0.16 -2.95
CA ALA A 87 10.96 0.53 -3.50
C ALA A 87 11.92 1.10 -2.45
N ARG A 88 11.39 1.58 -1.34
CA ARG A 88 12.12 2.17 -0.20
C ARG A 88 11.58 1.63 1.11
N ASP A 89 12.23 2.01 2.18
CA ASP A 89 11.92 1.59 3.54
C ASP A 89 10.59 2.14 4.07
N ILE A 90 10.21 1.67 5.24
CA ILE A 90 9.04 2.10 6.01
C ILE A 90 9.47 2.94 7.22
N ASP A 91 8.52 3.69 7.80
CA ASP A 91 8.72 4.50 9.00
C ASP A 91 7.51 4.33 9.93
N CYS A 92 7.71 3.59 11.03
CA CYS A 92 6.69 3.29 12.02
C CYS A 92 6.92 4.16 13.25
N LYS A 93 6.02 5.11 13.51
CA LYS A 93 6.22 6.20 14.48
C LYS A 93 6.08 5.76 15.93
N GLU A 94 5.18 4.79 16.20
CA GLU A 94 4.90 4.32 17.55
C GLU A 94 5.83 3.15 17.96
N GLY A 95 6.51 2.53 17.00
CA GLY A 95 7.43 1.42 17.23
C GLY A 95 6.76 0.09 17.60
N LEU A 96 5.44 -0.02 17.48
CA LEU A 96 4.69 -1.27 17.67
C LEU A 96 4.73 -2.14 16.42
N TYR A 97 4.58 -1.52 15.27
CA TYR A 97 4.78 -2.14 13.96
C TYR A 97 6.24 -1.97 13.50
N SER A 98 6.72 -2.75 12.55
CA SER A 98 8.11 -2.68 12.11
C SER A 98 8.32 -3.28 10.72
N SER A 99 9.48 -3.00 10.12
CA SER A 99 9.91 -3.64 8.86
C SER A 99 9.89 -5.17 8.97
N ALA A 100 10.33 -5.73 10.09
CA ALA A 100 10.33 -7.19 10.30
C ALA A 100 8.91 -7.76 10.29
N ARG A 101 7.94 -7.08 10.94
CA ARG A 101 6.53 -7.50 10.88
C ARG A 101 5.93 -7.34 9.50
N PHE A 102 6.26 -6.25 8.82
CA PHE A 102 5.80 -6.04 7.44
C PHE A 102 6.28 -7.15 6.51
N THR A 103 7.54 -7.59 6.64
CA THR A 103 8.17 -8.62 5.79
C THR A 103 8.05 -10.04 6.34
N GLU A 104 7.19 -10.32 7.32
CA GLU A 104 6.88 -11.70 7.73
C GLU A 104 6.45 -12.53 6.50
N ASP A 105 6.93 -13.75 6.38
CA ASP A 105 6.69 -14.64 5.22
C ASP A 105 5.21 -14.74 4.85
N ALA A 106 4.33 -14.80 5.84
CA ALA A 106 2.88 -14.87 5.64
C ALA A 106 2.28 -13.63 4.95
N ASN A 107 2.99 -12.51 4.92
CA ASN A 107 2.53 -11.27 4.28
C ASN A 107 2.98 -11.17 2.82
N HIS A 108 4.01 -11.91 2.42
CA HIS A 108 4.60 -11.84 1.07
C HIS A 108 5.02 -10.43 0.64
N ASN A 109 5.42 -9.60 1.57
CA ASN A 109 5.82 -8.22 1.31
C ASN A 109 7.34 -8.10 1.15
N THR A 110 7.78 -7.11 0.39
CA THR A 110 9.19 -6.76 0.24
C THR A 110 9.43 -5.27 0.42
N ILE A 111 10.58 -4.91 0.99
CA ILE A 111 11.06 -3.52 1.14
C ILE A 111 12.39 -3.35 0.43
N ASN A 112 12.74 -2.09 0.13
CA ASN A 112 13.99 -1.74 -0.52
C ASN A 112 14.22 -2.50 -1.84
N ARG A 113 13.13 -2.79 -2.54
CA ARG A 113 13.13 -3.47 -3.85
C ARG A 113 12.67 -2.50 -4.93
N PRO A 114 13.59 -1.80 -5.64
CA PRO A 114 13.25 -0.97 -6.78
C PRO A 114 12.53 -1.78 -7.85
N PHE A 115 11.57 -1.15 -8.51
CA PHE A 115 10.84 -1.73 -9.63
C PHE A 115 10.94 -0.82 -10.85
N THR A 116 11.22 -1.41 -12.01
CA THR A 116 11.27 -0.70 -13.28
C THR A 116 10.04 -1.05 -14.11
N PHE A 117 9.26 -0.03 -14.43
CA PHE A 117 8.11 -0.16 -15.32
C PHE A 117 8.56 -0.26 -16.79
N SER A 118 7.83 -1.01 -17.59
CA SER A 118 8.06 -1.11 -19.05
C SER A 118 7.66 0.18 -19.80
N ASP A 119 6.74 0.93 -19.22
CA ASP A 119 6.31 2.27 -19.64
C ASP A 119 5.85 2.99 -18.36
N VAL A 120 5.60 4.26 -18.36
CA VAL A 120 5.38 5.18 -17.22
C VAL A 120 4.83 4.50 -15.94
N TYR A 121 3.79 3.69 -16.05
CA TYR A 121 3.16 2.96 -14.95
C TYR A 121 2.76 1.52 -15.32
N VAL A 122 3.19 1.06 -16.50
CA VAL A 122 2.87 -0.29 -16.98
C VAL A 122 3.91 -1.29 -16.48
N GLY A 123 3.46 -2.24 -15.72
CA GLY A 123 4.30 -3.31 -15.17
C GLY A 123 3.69 -3.88 -13.89
N THR A 124 3.90 -5.18 -13.70
CA THR A 124 3.41 -5.93 -12.55
C THR A 124 4.48 -6.91 -12.07
N ILE A 125 4.36 -7.32 -10.82
CA ILE A 125 5.15 -8.40 -10.24
C ILE A 125 4.24 -9.61 -10.12
N ASP A 126 4.69 -10.75 -10.64
CA ASP A 126 3.95 -12.00 -10.55
C ASP A 126 3.86 -12.50 -9.09
N GLY A 127 2.77 -13.16 -8.78
CA GLY A 127 2.43 -13.58 -7.43
C GLY A 127 1.72 -12.47 -6.64
N GLY A 128 0.50 -12.75 -6.25
CA GLY A 128 -0.37 -11.85 -5.51
C GLY A 128 -1.49 -12.60 -4.83
N ALA A 129 -2.22 -11.93 -3.94
CA ALA A 129 -3.45 -12.45 -3.37
C ALA A 129 -4.54 -12.55 -4.44
N ASP A 130 -5.24 -13.66 -4.49
CA ASP A 130 -6.48 -13.79 -5.23
C ASP A 130 -7.65 -13.39 -4.32
N LEU A 131 -8.31 -12.29 -4.64
CA LEU A 131 -9.44 -11.76 -3.88
C LEU A 131 -10.80 -12.09 -4.53
N SER A 132 -10.83 -12.92 -5.57
CA SER A 132 -12.06 -13.25 -6.33
C SER A 132 -13.12 -14.02 -5.56
N SER A 133 -12.81 -14.48 -4.35
CA SER A 133 -13.82 -15.01 -3.41
C SER A 133 -14.78 -13.93 -2.89
N ASP A 134 -14.36 -12.66 -2.86
CA ASP A 134 -15.23 -11.50 -2.68
C ASP A 134 -15.74 -11.05 -4.06
N LYS A 135 -17.05 -11.01 -4.22
CA LYS A 135 -17.72 -10.67 -5.50
C LYS A 135 -17.42 -9.27 -6.02
N PHE A 136 -16.86 -8.39 -5.21
CA PHE A 136 -16.41 -7.07 -5.63
C PHE A 136 -15.14 -7.14 -6.49
N PHE A 137 -14.25 -8.12 -6.25
CA PHE A 137 -12.98 -8.24 -6.94
C PHE A 137 -13.01 -9.30 -8.03
N THR A 138 -12.30 -9.04 -9.12
CA THR A 138 -11.97 -10.05 -10.14
C THR A 138 -10.62 -10.70 -9.83
N ALA A 139 -10.36 -11.88 -10.38
CA ALA A 139 -9.08 -12.56 -10.22
C ALA A 139 -7.93 -11.72 -10.83
N ALA A 140 -7.02 -11.25 -9.99
CA ALA A 140 -5.86 -10.45 -10.38
C ALA A 140 -4.68 -10.71 -9.42
N ALA A 141 -4.24 -11.97 -9.37
CA ALA A 141 -3.20 -12.45 -8.44
C ALA A 141 -1.78 -12.01 -8.86
N TYR A 142 -1.57 -10.71 -9.00
CA TYR A 142 -0.30 -10.05 -9.28
C TYR A 142 -0.24 -8.68 -8.59
N GLN A 143 0.95 -8.18 -8.30
CA GLN A 143 1.13 -6.87 -7.69
C GLN A 143 1.17 -5.77 -8.76
N GLY A 144 0.54 -4.64 -8.50
CA GLY A 144 0.41 -3.52 -9.43
C GLY A 144 -0.90 -3.48 -10.19
N ALA A 145 -1.17 -2.37 -10.89
CA ALA A 145 -2.45 -2.07 -11.52
C ALA A 145 -2.51 -2.41 -13.00
N VAL A 146 -1.44 -2.23 -13.75
CA VAL A 146 -1.44 -2.30 -15.21
C VAL A 146 -0.42 -3.31 -15.70
N LYS A 147 -0.89 -4.46 -16.12
CA LYS A 147 -0.05 -5.57 -16.60
C LYS A 147 0.51 -5.26 -18.00
N ALA A 148 1.79 -5.55 -18.22
CA ALA A 148 2.39 -5.49 -19.55
C ALA A 148 1.64 -6.40 -20.53
N GLY A 149 1.36 -5.89 -21.72
CA GLY A 149 0.56 -6.59 -22.75
C GLY A 149 -0.96 -6.50 -22.55
N ASN A 150 -1.44 -5.95 -21.41
CA ASN A 150 -2.86 -5.70 -21.14
C ASN A 150 -3.04 -4.32 -20.49
N ASP A 151 -2.65 -3.27 -21.24
CA ASP A 151 -2.82 -1.89 -20.79
C ASP A 151 -4.27 -1.44 -20.96
N TRP A 152 -5.10 -1.71 -19.95
CA TRP A 152 -6.50 -1.33 -19.92
C TRP A 152 -6.72 0.18 -19.84
N THR A 153 -5.64 0.96 -19.59
CA THR A 153 -5.70 2.43 -19.49
C THR A 153 -5.54 3.11 -20.86
N LYS A 154 -5.13 2.35 -21.88
CA LYS A 154 -4.86 2.87 -23.22
C LYS A 154 -6.08 3.55 -23.83
N GLY A 155 -5.88 4.77 -24.27
CA GLY A 155 -6.90 5.55 -25.01
C GLY A 155 -7.75 6.48 -24.14
N TRP A 156 -7.66 6.38 -22.79
CA TRP A 156 -8.41 7.27 -21.90
C TRP A 156 -7.57 7.90 -20.78
N THR A 157 -6.31 7.47 -20.58
CA THR A 157 -5.36 8.11 -19.68
C THR A 157 -4.27 8.83 -20.47
N LYS A 158 -3.70 9.88 -19.85
CA LYS A 158 -2.50 10.56 -20.35
C LYS A 158 -1.28 9.95 -19.68
N LYS A 159 -0.29 9.57 -20.48
CA LYS A 159 1.04 9.14 -20.03
C LYS A 159 2.04 10.28 -20.04
#